data_6dfe9e273d6b082d9a68b1558bfab91b
#
_entry.id   6dfe9e273d6b082d9a68b1558bfab91b
#
_cell.length_a   1.000
_cell.length_b   1.000
_cell.length_c   1.000
_cell.angle_alpha   90.00
_cell.angle_beta   90.00
_cell.angle_gamma   90.00
#
_symmetry.space_group_name_H-M   'P 1'
#
loop_
_entity.id
_entity.type
_entity.pdbx_description
1 polymer ?
#
loop_
_entity_poly.entity_id
_entity_poly.type
_entity_poly.pdbx_seq_one_letter_code
_entity_poly.pdbx_strand_id
1 'polypeptide(L)' 'MSSTMPTTLDGGRYQLGQLIGRGGMAEVHVALDTRLGRTVAIKI' A
#
# COMPACT_ATOMS: atom_id res chain seq x y z
N MET A 1 16.68 -0.65 -17.23
CA MET A 1 15.98 0.07 -16.19
C MET A 1 14.56 -0.46 -16.04
N SER A 2 14.17 -0.70 -14.86
CA SER A 2 12.84 -1.20 -14.64
C SER A 2 11.87 -0.06 -14.38
N SER A 3 10.73 -0.18 -14.99
CA SER A 3 9.62 0.70 -14.73
C SER A 3 8.78 0.02 -13.66
N THR A 4 8.84 0.53 -12.46
CA THR A 4 8.12 -0.07 -11.36
C THR A 4 6.78 0.63 -11.20
N MET A 5 5.73 -0.11 -11.39
CA MET A 5 4.40 0.42 -11.12
C MET A 5 4.03 0.11 -9.68
N PRO A 6 3.39 1.03 -8.99
CA PRO A 6 2.96 0.76 -7.62
C PRO A 6 1.99 -0.40 -7.58
N THR A 7 2.08 -1.19 -6.52
CA THR A 7 1.07 -2.19 -6.24
C THR A 7 -0.20 -1.48 -5.79
N THR A 8 -1.31 -1.82 -6.40
CA THR A 8 -2.57 -1.18 -6.06
C THR A 8 -3.59 -2.21 -5.60
N LEU A 9 -4.53 -1.74 -4.81
CA LEU A 9 -5.65 -2.51 -4.31
C LEU A 9 -6.94 -1.79 -4.63
N ASP A 10 -8.01 -2.55 -4.70
CA ASP A 10 -9.37 -2.03 -4.89
C ASP A 10 -9.45 -1.15 -6.14
N GLY A 11 -9.00 -1.71 -7.27
CA GLY A 11 -9.10 -1.01 -8.55
C GLY A 11 -8.27 0.25 -8.64
N GLY A 12 -7.18 0.33 -7.86
CA GLY A 12 -6.31 1.49 -7.88
C GLY A 12 -6.60 2.51 -6.81
N ARG A 13 -7.59 2.24 -5.96
CA ARG A 13 -7.90 3.16 -4.87
C ARG A 13 -6.74 3.31 -3.89
N TYR A 14 -6.07 2.22 -3.57
CA TYR A 14 -4.95 2.23 -2.63
C TYR A 14 -3.68 1.92 -3.37
N GLN A 15 -2.70 2.79 -3.25
CA GLN A 15 -1.35 2.53 -3.76
C GLN A 15 -0.48 2.15 -2.59
N LEU A 16 -0.05 0.89 -2.55
CA LEU A 16 0.80 0.39 -1.48
C LEU A 16 2.18 1.03 -1.57
N GLY A 17 2.66 1.46 -0.43
CA GLY A 17 4.00 2.02 -0.31
C GLY A 17 4.86 1.16 0.58
N GLN A 18 5.55 1.81 1.51
CA GLN A 18 6.58 1.18 2.32
C GLN A 18 5.98 0.19 3.33
N LEU A 19 6.65 -0.93 3.49
CA LEU A 19 6.37 -1.86 4.58
C LEU A 19 6.79 -1.20 5.89
N ILE A 20 5.86 -1.09 6.83
CA ILE A 20 6.14 -0.44 8.10
C ILE A 20 6.03 -1.38 9.29
N GLY A 21 5.54 -2.59 9.07
CA GLY A 21 5.44 -3.55 10.15
C GLY A 21 5.28 -4.95 9.61
N ARG A 22 5.76 -5.91 10.38
CA ARG A 22 5.64 -7.32 10.03
C ARG A 22 5.49 -8.11 11.31
N GLY A 23 4.51 -8.97 11.35
CA GLY A 23 4.31 -9.82 12.50
C GLY A 23 3.53 -11.05 12.12
N GLY A 24 3.99 -12.19 12.59
CA GLY A 24 3.34 -13.45 12.30
C GLY A 24 3.23 -13.66 10.80
N MET A 25 2.03 -13.77 10.28
CA MET A 25 1.78 -14.00 8.86
C MET A 25 1.26 -12.77 8.15
N ALA A 26 1.35 -11.61 8.77
CA ALA A 26 0.79 -10.39 8.22
C ALA A 26 1.85 -9.32 8.06
N GLU A 27 1.63 -8.45 7.11
CA GLU A 27 2.47 -7.28 6.86
C GLU A 27 1.59 -6.05 6.89
N VAL A 28 2.13 -4.95 7.39
CA VAL A 28 1.44 -3.68 7.39
C VAL A 28 2.21 -2.73 6.49
N HIS A 29 1.51 -2.14 5.54
CA HIS A 29 2.09 -1.20 4.59
C HIS A 29 1.43 0.15 4.74
N VAL A 30 2.22 1.19 4.52
CA VAL A 30 1.66 2.50 4.26
C VAL A 30 1.04 2.46 2.87
N ALA A 31 -0.09 3.10 2.71
CA ALA A 31 -0.73 3.18 1.42
C ALA A 31 -1.34 4.57 1.22
N LEU A 32 -1.38 5.00 -0.02
CA LEU A 32 -2.06 6.23 -0.38
C LEU A 32 -3.48 5.86 -0.82
N ASP A 33 -4.46 6.43 -0.14
CA ASP A 33 -5.84 6.36 -0.59
C ASP A 33 -6.05 7.43 -1.64
N THR A 34 -6.02 7.02 -2.90
CA THR A 34 -6.09 7.97 -4.02
C THR A 34 -7.45 8.65 -4.13
N ARG A 35 -8.47 8.03 -3.56
CA ARG A 35 -9.81 8.56 -3.62
C ARG A 35 -10.00 9.72 -2.66
N LEU A 36 -9.43 9.59 -1.46
CA LEU A 36 -9.54 10.61 -0.42
C LEU A 36 -8.28 11.45 -0.31
N GLY A 37 -7.20 11.08 -1.00
CA GLY A 37 -5.97 11.83 -0.98
C GLY A 37 -5.25 11.80 0.36
N ARG A 38 -5.32 10.68 1.07
CA ARG A 38 -4.68 10.58 2.38
C ARG A 38 -3.97 9.26 2.54
N THR A 39 -3.05 9.23 3.48
CA THR A 39 -2.26 8.04 3.80
C THR A 39 -3.00 7.20 4.83
N VAL A 40 -2.98 5.89 4.59
CA VAL A 40 -3.59 4.93 5.50
C VAL A 40 -2.62 3.78 5.72
N ALA A 41 -2.90 2.95 6.71
CA ALA A 41 -2.16 1.72 6.94
C ALA A 41 -3.02 0.54 6.52
N ILE A 42 -2.42 -0.38 5.79
CA ILE A 42 -3.13 -1.57 5.30
C ILE A 42 -2.39 -2.79 5.77
N LYS A 43 -3.13 -3.68 6.40
CA LYS A 43 -2.64 -4.98 6.83
C LYS A 43 -2.97 -6.00 5.75
N ILE A 44 -1.96 -6.72 5.36
CA ILE A 44 -2.12 -7.76 4.33
C ILE A 44 -1.85 -9.12 4.92
#